data_6be398aca37265166a94d8a947b7a881
#
_entry.id   6be398aca37265166a94d8a947b7a881
#
_cell.length_a   1.000
_cell.length_b   1.000
_cell.length_c   1.000
_cell.angle_alpha   90.00
_cell.angle_beta   90.00
_cell.angle_gamma   90.00
#
_symmetry.space_group_name_H-M   'P 1'
#
loop_
_entity.id
_entity.type
_entity.pdbx_description
1 polymer ?
#
loop_
_entity_poly.entity_id
_entity_poly.type
_entity_poly.pdbx_seq_one_letter_code
_entity_poly.pdbx_strand_id
1 'polypeptide(L)'
;MQKSYSTNLVFIASCAGLAFFGVAMLSLGPILTPLQAVIDGAYALPSTMSIGILLGTILFGPVVDKFGYKWLLVVSSALTLMGLQGLAIFKDINLLHLSIFMLGFGGGILNGETNAVVAEIYDDNKRGTKLAILGACYCVGALIWTLLNYFIEDYTIPLNVASVVMAGCIAFFCCISFPPAKPSENVTFSNVVGLLKYPSLILFALVLFFQSAFEGTSGSYTISYLGNFGGLAESDAKLS
;
A
#
# COMPACT_ATOMS: atom_id res chain seq x y z
N MET A 1 -16.24 -30.39 -4.20
CA MET A 1 -16.76 -29.35 -3.28
C MET A 1 -16.90 -28.05 -4.05
N GLN A 2 -18.11 -27.49 -4.08
CA GLN A 2 -18.35 -26.20 -4.74
C GLN A 2 -17.67 -25.10 -3.91
N LYS A 3 -16.79 -24.30 -4.55
CA LYS A 3 -16.13 -23.19 -3.84
C LYS A 3 -17.20 -22.20 -3.34
N SER A 4 -17.21 -21.86 -2.06
CA SER A 4 -18.16 -20.92 -1.47
C SER A 4 -17.90 -19.46 -1.86
N TYR A 5 -16.91 -19.19 -2.71
CA TYR A 5 -16.48 -17.87 -3.18
C TYR A 5 -16.17 -17.86 -4.67
N SER A 6 -16.28 -16.70 -5.32
CA SER A 6 -15.90 -16.50 -6.71
C SER A 6 -14.43 -16.08 -6.81
N THR A 7 -13.60 -16.92 -7.40
CA THR A 7 -12.17 -16.66 -7.62
C THR A 7 -11.94 -15.35 -8.39
N ASN A 8 -12.80 -15.04 -9.37
CA ASN A 8 -12.67 -13.80 -10.15
C ASN A 8 -12.99 -12.55 -9.32
N LEU A 9 -14.03 -12.59 -8.48
CA LEU A 9 -14.37 -11.46 -7.62
C LEU A 9 -13.28 -11.21 -6.56
N VAL A 10 -12.74 -12.27 -5.97
CA VAL A 10 -11.61 -12.15 -5.02
C VAL A 10 -10.38 -11.57 -5.72
N PHE A 11 -10.09 -11.99 -6.95
CA PHE A 11 -8.97 -11.45 -7.72
C PHE A 11 -9.17 -9.96 -8.05
N ILE A 12 -10.36 -9.56 -8.49
CA ILE A 12 -10.69 -8.13 -8.75
C ILE A 12 -10.54 -7.30 -7.46
N ALA A 13 -11.03 -7.81 -6.33
CA ALA A 13 -10.87 -7.15 -5.04
C ALA A 13 -9.39 -6.99 -4.66
N SER A 14 -8.58 -8.04 -4.87
CA SER A 14 -7.13 -7.99 -4.64
C SER A 14 -6.44 -6.96 -5.54
N CYS A 15 -6.82 -6.90 -6.83
CA CYS A 15 -6.31 -5.90 -7.76
C CYS A 15 -6.65 -4.47 -7.32
N ALA A 16 -7.89 -4.24 -6.87
CA ALA A 16 -8.29 -2.93 -6.33
C ALA A 16 -7.50 -2.59 -5.06
N GLY A 17 -7.36 -3.53 -4.11
CA GLY A 17 -6.58 -3.33 -2.89
C GLY A 17 -5.12 -2.98 -3.18
N LEU A 18 -4.48 -3.70 -4.11
CA LEU A 18 -3.08 -3.44 -4.46
C LEU A 18 -2.91 -2.14 -5.26
N ALA A 19 -3.89 -1.75 -6.09
CA ALA A 19 -3.88 -0.43 -6.74
C ALA A 19 -3.91 0.70 -5.71
N PHE A 20 -4.69 0.57 -4.63
CA PHE A 20 -4.68 1.52 -3.52
C PHE A 20 -3.39 1.53 -2.72
N PHE A 21 -2.70 0.39 -2.61
CA PHE A 21 -1.35 0.39 -2.06
C PHE A 21 -0.39 1.22 -2.94
N GLY A 22 -0.53 1.16 -4.28
CA GLY A 22 0.21 2.02 -5.21
C GLY A 22 -0.08 3.51 -4.98
N VAL A 23 -1.34 3.88 -4.79
CA VAL A 23 -1.74 5.24 -4.40
C VAL A 23 -1.09 5.63 -3.06
N ALA A 24 -1.15 4.75 -2.05
CA ALA A 24 -0.60 5.01 -0.73
C ALA A 24 0.92 5.26 -0.80
N MET A 25 1.67 4.43 -1.53
CA MET A 25 3.13 4.54 -1.67
C MET A 25 3.57 5.87 -2.27
N LEU A 26 2.85 6.37 -3.27
CA LEU A 26 3.18 7.63 -3.95
C LEU A 26 2.43 8.84 -3.39
N SER A 27 1.59 8.66 -2.37
CA SER A 27 0.73 9.74 -1.86
C SER A 27 1.52 10.94 -1.35
N LEU A 28 2.66 10.73 -0.71
CA LEU A 28 3.46 11.80 -0.13
C LEU A 28 4.26 12.62 -1.15
N GLY A 29 4.70 12.02 -2.25
CA GLY A 29 5.56 12.71 -3.23
C GLY A 29 5.03 14.09 -3.65
N PRO A 30 3.81 14.18 -4.22
CA PRO A 30 3.25 15.45 -4.70
C PRO A 30 2.89 16.43 -3.59
N ILE A 31 2.61 15.95 -2.37
CA ILE A 31 2.10 16.79 -1.28
C ILE A 31 3.18 17.17 -0.26
N LEU A 32 4.34 16.53 -0.30
CA LEU A 32 5.41 16.76 0.68
C LEU A 32 5.96 18.20 0.61
N THR A 33 6.22 18.71 -0.59
CA THR A 33 6.74 20.07 -0.80
C THR A 33 5.78 21.13 -0.26
N PRO A 34 4.47 21.16 -0.64
CA PRO A 34 3.54 22.13 -0.07
C PRO A 34 3.33 21.96 1.43
N LEU A 35 3.42 20.74 1.98
CA LEU A 35 3.36 20.55 3.43
C LEU A 35 4.59 21.11 4.15
N GLN A 36 5.79 20.89 3.62
CA GLN A 36 7.04 21.43 4.18
C GLN A 36 7.09 22.96 4.19
N ALA A 37 6.40 23.61 3.27
CA ALA A 37 6.34 25.07 3.21
C ALA A 37 5.49 25.68 4.35
N VAL A 38 4.59 24.90 4.97
CA VAL A 38 3.62 25.40 5.96
C VAL A 38 3.75 24.73 7.33
N ILE A 39 4.38 23.55 7.39
CA ILE A 39 4.41 22.72 8.61
C ILE A 39 5.84 22.28 8.91
N ASP A 40 6.36 22.76 10.02
CA ASP A 40 7.66 22.34 10.52
C ASP A 40 7.64 20.84 10.89
N GLY A 41 8.69 20.12 10.50
CA GLY A 41 8.81 18.69 10.79
C GLY A 41 8.18 17.76 9.71
N ALA A 42 7.50 18.29 8.70
CA ALA A 42 6.88 17.47 7.65
C ALA A 42 7.87 16.59 6.87
N TYR A 43 9.16 16.91 6.90
CA TYR A 43 10.22 16.09 6.29
C TYR A 43 10.33 14.68 6.88
N ALA A 44 9.81 14.44 8.08
CA ALA A 44 9.85 13.14 8.75
C ALA A 44 8.64 12.23 8.39
N LEU A 45 7.62 12.74 7.71
CA LEU A 45 6.42 11.98 7.33
C LEU A 45 6.73 10.71 6.52
N PRO A 46 7.65 10.71 5.52
CA PRO A 46 7.98 9.48 4.78
C PRO A 46 8.55 8.38 5.68
N SER A 47 9.34 8.72 6.70
CA SER A 47 9.86 7.76 7.66
C SER A 47 8.74 7.13 8.50
N THR A 48 7.76 7.93 8.93
CA THR A 48 6.58 7.44 9.65
C THR A 48 5.75 6.49 8.80
N MET A 49 5.57 6.80 7.51
CA MET A 49 4.90 5.93 6.56
C MET A 49 5.62 4.58 6.41
N SER A 50 6.94 4.62 6.26
CA SER A 50 7.77 3.40 6.13
C SER A 50 7.67 2.50 7.36
N ILE A 51 7.65 3.09 8.57
CA ILE A 51 7.41 2.35 9.83
C ILE A 51 6.01 1.71 9.82
N GLY A 52 5.00 2.46 9.39
CA GLY A 52 3.64 1.94 9.24
C GLY A 52 3.59 0.73 8.31
N ILE A 53 4.18 0.83 7.11
CA ILE A 53 4.23 -0.25 6.11
C ILE A 53 4.94 -1.49 6.70
N LEU A 54 6.09 -1.30 7.35
CA LEU A 54 6.85 -2.38 7.97
C LEU A 54 6.00 -3.13 9.00
N LEU A 55 5.37 -2.39 9.93
CA LEU A 55 4.54 -2.99 10.97
C LEU A 55 3.29 -3.67 10.39
N GLY A 56 2.63 -3.06 9.40
CA GLY A 56 1.49 -3.65 8.70
C GLY A 56 1.87 -4.96 8.01
N THR A 57 3.01 -4.98 7.30
CA THR A 57 3.52 -6.17 6.62
C THR A 57 3.89 -7.30 7.59
N ILE A 58 4.45 -6.99 8.75
CA ILE A 58 4.79 -8.01 9.76
C ILE A 58 3.52 -8.59 10.41
N LEU A 59 2.54 -7.74 10.69
CA LEU A 59 1.36 -8.14 11.44
C LEU A 59 0.27 -8.78 10.58
N PHE A 60 0.29 -8.62 9.24
CA PHE A 60 -0.78 -9.18 8.40
C PHE A 60 -0.89 -10.70 8.52
N GLY A 61 0.21 -11.44 8.54
CA GLY A 61 0.22 -12.90 8.60
C GLY A 61 -0.54 -13.44 9.83
N PRO A 62 -0.12 -13.15 11.05
CA PRO A 62 -0.82 -13.59 12.27
C PRO A 62 -2.27 -13.11 12.34
N VAL A 63 -2.59 -11.94 11.76
CA VAL A 63 -3.94 -11.38 11.79
C VAL A 63 -4.85 -12.08 10.77
N VAL A 64 -4.35 -12.36 9.55
CA VAL A 64 -5.14 -13.07 8.53
C VAL A 64 -5.48 -14.49 8.97
N ASP A 65 -4.57 -15.17 9.66
CA ASP A 65 -4.80 -16.51 10.20
C ASP A 65 -5.95 -16.54 11.21
N LYS A 66 -6.11 -15.46 11.98
CA LYS A 66 -7.13 -15.36 13.03
C LYS A 66 -8.47 -14.83 12.51
N PHE A 67 -8.47 -13.82 11.66
CA PHE A 67 -9.67 -13.08 11.25
C PHE A 67 -10.08 -13.34 9.79
N GLY A 68 -9.23 -13.96 8.99
CA GLY A 68 -9.46 -14.25 7.58
C GLY A 68 -9.26 -13.04 6.67
N TYR A 69 -9.13 -13.32 5.37
CA TYR A 69 -8.83 -12.31 4.33
C TYR A 69 -9.88 -11.20 4.22
N LYS A 70 -11.18 -11.54 4.28
CA LYS A 70 -12.25 -10.57 4.07
C LYS A 70 -12.19 -9.39 5.03
N TRP A 71 -12.14 -9.69 6.32
CA TRP A 71 -12.16 -8.65 7.35
C TRP A 71 -10.86 -7.87 7.39
N LEU A 72 -9.75 -8.55 7.09
CA LEU A 72 -8.45 -7.88 7.02
C LEU A 72 -8.43 -6.88 5.86
N LEU A 73 -8.93 -7.25 4.67
CA LEU A 73 -9.03 -6.36 3.50
C LEU A 73 -9.92 -5.14 3.80
N VAL A 74 -11.05 -5.35 4.45
CA VAL A 74 -11.95 -4.25 4.83
C VAL A 74 -11.30 -3.30 5.83
N VAL A 75 -10.67 -3.84 6.88
CA VAL A 75 -10.05 -3.02 7.94
C VAL A 75 -8.82 -2.29 7.43
N SER A 76 -7.94 -2.96 6.68
CA SER A 76 -6.75 -2.33 6.09
C SER A 76 -7.11 -1.23 5.10
N SER A 77 -8.13 -1.46 4.28
CA SER A 77 -8.69 -0.45 3.38
C SER A 77 -9.27 0.75 4.14
N ALA A 78 -9.99 0.51 5.24
CA ALA A 78 -10.53 1.59 6.07
C ALA A 78 -9.41 2.41 6.73
N LEU A 79 -8.33 1.77 7.21
CA LEU A 79 -7.16 2.46 7.74
C LEU A 79 -6.47 3.31 6.68
N THR A 80 -6.30 2.78 5.47
CA THR A 80 -5.73 3.52 4.33
C THR A 80 -6.61 4.74 3.98
N LEU A 81 -7.92 4.56 3.93
CA LEU A 81 -8.88 5.65 3.69
C LEU A 81 -8.79 6.73 4.77
N MET A 82 -8.76 6.34 6.05
CA MET A 82 -8.62 7.31 7.15
C MET A 82 -7.30 8.07 7.07
N GLY A 83 -6.22 7.40 6.65
CA GLY A 83 -4.94 8.04 6.40
C GLY A 83 -4.99 9.06 5.26
N LEU A 84 -5.60 8.72 4.12
CA LEU A 84 -5.78 9.63 2.98
C LEU A 84 -6.63 10.85 3.38
N GLN A 85 -7.75 10.65 4.09
CA GLN A 85 -8.60 11.73 4.56
C GLN A 85 -7.91 12.60 5.61
N GLY A 86 -7.13 12.00 6.49
CA GLY A 86 -6.34 12.75 7.47
C GLY A 86 -5.34 13.70 6.82
N LEU A 87 -4.69 13.28 5.73
CA LEU A 87 -3.81 14.15 4.93
C LEU A 87 -4.55 15.32 4.27
N ALA A 88 -5.81 15.12 3.88
CA ALA A 88 -6.61 16.17 3.26
C ALA A 88 -7.12 17.21 4.30
N ILE A 89 -7.37 16.79 5.53
CA ILE A 89 -8.09 17.59 6.53
C ILE A 89 -7.15 18.20 7.57
N PHE A 90 -6.18 17.43 8.07
CA PHE A 90 -5.36 17.86 9.19
C PHE A 90 -4.18 18.73 8.75
N LYS A 91 -3.85 19.72 9.59
CA LYS A 91 -2.66 20.59 9.46
C LYS A 91 -1.76 20.55 10.69
N ASP A 92 -2.17 19.84 11.73
CA ASP A 92 -1.34 19.56 12.90
C ASP A 92 -0.36 18.43 12.59
N ILE A 93 0.91 18.61 12.92
CA ILE A 93 1.97 17.67 12.61
C ILE A 93 1.75 16.29 13.25
N ASN A 94 1.24 16.24 14.47
CA ASN A 94 1.01 14.96 15.16
C ASN A 94 -0.14 14.18 14.51
N LEU A 95 -1.20 14.88 14.10
CA LEU A 95 -2.32 14.28 13.37
C LEU A 95 -1.91 13.83 11.96
N LEU A 96 -0.99 14.56 11.31
CA LEU A 96 -0.40 14.14 10.04
C LEU A 96 0.46 12.87 10.21
N HIS A 97 1.30 12.81 11.25
CA HIS A 97 2.05 11.58 11.56
C HIS A 97 1.11 10.40 11.82
N LEU A 98 0.03 10.59 12.56
CA LEU A 98 -0.97 9.53 12.78
C LEU A 98 -1.62 9.11 11.46
N SER A 99 -2.03 10.06 10.63
CA SER A 99 -2.66 9.80 9.32
C SER A 99 -1.74 9.01 8.40
N ILE A 100 -0.48 9.44 8.29
CA ILE A 100 0.54 8.78 7.48
C ILE A 100 0.90 7.40 8.04
N PHE A 101 0.95 7.25 9.36
CA PHE A 101 1.14 5.95 9.97
C PHE A 101 0.00 4.99 9.61
N MET A 102 -1.27 5.44 9.73
CA MET A 102 -2.45 4.64 9.36
C MET A 102 -2.45 4.28 7.88
N LEU A 103 -2.08 5.22 7.01
CA LEU A 103 -1.93 5.02 5.58
C LEU A 103 -0.89 3.94 5.27
N GLY A 104 0.30 4.06 5.86
CA GLY A 104 1.37 3.09 5.71
C GLY A 104 1.01 1.72 6.28
N PHE A 105 0.44 1.68 7.47
CA PHE A 105 0.05 0.45 8.13
C PHE A 105 -1.04 -0.32 7.37
N GLY A 106 -2.10 0.37 6.95
CA GLY A 106 -3.14 -0.19 6.09
C GLY A 106 -2.58 -0.67 4.74
N GLY A 107 -1.73 0.16 4.10
CA GLY A 107 -1.06 -0.18 2.84
C GLY A 107 -0.16 -1.41 2.95
N GLY A 108 0.64 -1.53 4.03
CA GLY A 108 1.48 -2.70 4.28
C GLY A 108 0.67 -4.00 4.42
N ILE A 109 -0.47 -3.94 5.11
CA ILE A 109 -1.40 -5.08 5.19
C ILE A 109 -1.99 -5.38 3.81
N LEU A 110 -2.49 -4.36 3.08
CA LEU A 110 -3.05 -4.53 1.72
C LEU A 110 -2.06 -5.23 0.79
N ASN A 111 -0.80 -4.83 0.81
CA ASN A 111 0.24 -5.47 0.02
C ASN A 111 0.41 -6.94 0.39
N GLY A 112 0.58 -7.24 1.68
CA GLY A 112 0.80 -8.62 2.13
C GLY A 112 -0.39 -9.54 1.81
N GLU A 113 -1.59 -9.14 2.18
CA GLU A 113 -2.78 -9.99 2.07
C GLU A 113 -3.25 -10.21 0.64
N THR A 114 -3.18 -9.18 -0.25
CA THR A 114 -3.60 -9.32 -1.65
C THR A 114 -2.70 -10.29 -2.40
N ASN A 115 -1.38 -10.23 -2.14
CA ASN A 115 -0.43 -11.20 -2.69
C ASN A 115 -0.67 -12.61 -2.11
N ALA A 116 -0.92 -12.74 -0.81
CA ALA A 116 -1.15 -14.02 -0.16
C ALA A 116 -2.44 -14.70 -0.66
N VAL A 117 -3.57 -13.97 -0.73
CA VAL A 117 -4.82 -14.54 -1.20
C VAL A 117 -4.77 -14.94 -2.68
N VAL A 118 -4.12 -14.14 -3.53
CA VAL A 118 -3.94 -14.49 -4.95
C VAL A 118 -3.05 -15.72 -5.11
N ALA A 119 -1.97 -15.83 -4.33
CA ALA A 119 -1.13 -17.02 -4.32
C ALA A 119 -1.88 -18.27 -3.85
N GLU A 120 -2.89 -18.13 -3.00
CA GLU A 120 -3.68 -19.25 -2.49
C GLU A 120 -4.80 -19.72 -3.44
N ILE A 121 -5.50 -18.78 -4.09
CA ILE A 121 -6.67 -19.11 -4.92
C ILE A 121 -6.32 -19.69 -6.31
N TYR A 122 -5.07 -19.52 -6.76
CA TYR A 122 -4.60 -20.02 -8.06
C TYR A 122 -3.56 -21.11 -7.92
N ASP A 123 -3.67 -22.12 -8.82
CA ASP A 123 -2.70 -23.20 -8.95
C ASP A 123 -1.35 -22.71 -9.49
N ASP A 124 -0.29 -23.47 -9.27
CA ASP A 124 1.10 -23.14 -9.62
C ASP A 124 1.27 -22.68 -11.06
N ASN A 125 0.55 -23.30 -12.02
CA ASN A 125 0.61 -22.94 -13.45
C ASN A 125 0.09 -21.52 -13.76
N LYS A 126 -0.81 -20.98 -12.94
CA LYS A 126 -1.45 -19.66 -13.14
C LYS A 126 -1.01 -18.62 -12.13
N ARG A 127 -0.46 -19.06 -11.01
CA ARG A 127 -0.10 -18.19 -9.86
C ARG A 127 0.84 -17.06 -10.28
N GLY A 128 1.94 -17.40 -10.98
CA GLY A 128 2.92 -16.41 -11.42
C GLY A 128 2.32 -15.33 -12.32
N THR A 129 1.51 -15.72 -13.32
CA THR A 129 0.83 -14.77 -14.22
C THR A 129 -0.15 -13.90 -13.46
N LYS A 130 -0.90 -14.45 -12.50
CA LYS A 130 -1.88 -13.69 -11.70
C LYS A 130 -1.22 -12.71 -10.74
N LEU A 131 -0.11 -13.10 -10.13
CA LEU A 131 0.69 -12.18 -9.30
C LEU A 131 1.34 -11.07 -10.15
N ALA A 132 1.77 -11.35 -11.37
CA ALA A 132 2.27 -10.33 -12.28
C ALA A 132 1.18 -9.31 -12.68
N ILE A 133 -0.05 -9.78 -12.98
CA ILE A 133 -1.19 -8.89 -13.25
C ILE A 133 -1.53 -8.06 -12.00
N LEU A 134 -1.49 -8.68 -10.83
CA LEU A 134 -1.70 -8.00 -9.56
C LEU A 134 -0.67 -6.86 -9.36
N GLY A 135 0.62 -7.12 -9.62
CA GLY A 135 1.66 -6.11 -9.62
C GLY A 135 1.43 -4.98 -10.64
N ALA A 136 0.91 -5.32 -11.84
CA ALA A 136 0.51 -4.29 -12.82
C ALA A 136 -0.61 -3.38 -12.29
N CYS A 137 -1.56 -3.91 -11.48
CA CYS A 137 -2.59 -3.09 -10.84
C CYS A 137 -1.99 -2.08 -9.85
N TYR A 138 -0.93 -2.45 -9.12
CA TYR A 138 -0.17 -1.52 -8.28
C TYR A 138 0.37 -0.35 -9.12
N CYS A 139 1.04 -0.65 -10.24
CA CYS A 139 1.59 0.39 -11.13
C CYS A 139 0.49 1.29 -11.71
N VAL A 140 -0.68 0.73 -12.05
CA VAL A 140 -1.83 1.51 -12.54
C VAL A 140 -2.34 2.45 -11.45
N GLY A 141 -2.46 2.00 -10.21
CA GLY A 141 -2.83 2.85 -9.08
C GLY A 141 -1.86 4.01 -8.87
N ALA A 142 -0.56 3.71 -8.87
CA ALA A 142 0.52 4.69 -8.76
C ALA A 142 0.49 5.71 -9.92
N LEU A 143 0.31 5.25 -11.16
CA LEU A 143 0.23 6.11 -12.34
C LEU A 143 -1.01 7.03 -12.30
N ILE A 144 -2.18 6.49 -11.95
CA ILE A 144 -3.40 7.30 -11.81
C ILE A 144 -3.19 8.38 -10.75
N TRP A 145 -2.56 8.06 -9.62
CA TRP A 145 -2.26 9.02 -8.57
C TRP A 145 -1.35 10.15 -9.09
N THR A 146 -0.27 9.80 -9.77
CA THR A 146 0.67 10.77 -10.36
C THR A 146 -0.04 11.68 -11.36
N LEU A 147 -0.85 11.14 -12.27
CA LEU A 147 -1.58 11.92 -13.27
C LEU A 147 -2.62 12.84 -12.63
N LEU A 148 -3.35 12.40 -11.61
CA LEU A 148 -4.30 13.25 -10.90
C LEU A 148 -3.60 14.46 -10.27
N ASN A 149 -2.45 14.25 -9.64
CA ASN A 149 -1.69 15.34 -9.02
C ASN A 149 -0.94 16.22 -10.04
N TYR A 150 -0.72 15.74 -11.25
CA TYR A 150 -0.19 16.54 -12.34
C TYR A 150 -1.22 17.54 -12.86
N PHE A 151 -2.46 17.08 -13.13
CA PHE A 151 -3.52 17.91 -13.68
C PHE A 151 -4.25 18.77 -12.64
N ILE A 152 -4.16 18.45 -11.36
CA ILE A 152 -4.89 19.11 -10.28
C ILE A 152 -3.87 19.69 -9.30
N GLU A 153 -3.79 21.02 -9.23
CA GLU A 153 -2.84 21.73 -8.36
C GLU A 153 -3.17 21.58 -6.88
N ASP A 154 -4.47 21.59 -6.52
CA ASP A 154 -4.92 21.39 -5.16
C ASP A 154 -4.87 19.91 -4.78
N TYR A 155 -3.84 19.51 -4.03
CA TYR A 155 -3.62 18.13 -3.58
C TYR A 155 -4.77 17.55 -2.74
N THR A 156 -5.65 18.37 -2.18
CA THR A 156 -6.79 17.90 -1.39
C THR A 156 -7.85 17.23 -2.27
N ILE A 157 -7.98 17.64 -3.54
CA ILE A 157 -8.95 17.08 -4.49
C ILE A 157 -8.59 15.63 -4.85
N PRO A 158 -7.35 15.29 -5.30
CA PRO A 158 -6.94 13.91 -5.52
C PRO A 158 -7.11 13.01 -4.29
N LEU A 159 -6.79 13.52 -3.09
CA LEU A 159 -6.99 12.78 -1.83
C LEU A 159 -8.46 12.44 -1.58
N ASN A 160 -9.36 13.41 -1.78
CA ASN A 160 -10.79 13.19 -1.63
C ASN A 160 -11.35 12.22 -2.68
N VAL A 161 -10.93 12.35 -3.95
CA VAL A 161 -11.32 11.43 -5.03
C VAL A 161 -10.88 10.00 -4.71
N ALA A 162 -9.61 9.81 -4.33
CA ALA A 162 -9.10 8.50 -3.94
C ALA A 162 -9.89 7.91 -2.76
N SER A 163 -10.23 8.74 -1.77
CA SER A 163 -11.00 8.30 -0.61
C SER A 163 -12.43 7.87 -0.96
N VAL A 164 -13.11 8.60 -1.85
CA VAL A 164 -14.46 8.23 -2.32
C VAL A 164 -14.42 6.90 -3.08
N VAL A 165 -13.45 6.71 -3.98
CA VAL A 165 -13.29 5.46 -4.71
C VAL A 165 -12.96 4.31 -3.76
N MET A 166 -12.08 4.54 -2.78
CA MET A 166 -11.74 3.55 -1.75
C MET A 166 -12.96 3.15 -0.92
N ALA A 167 -13.81 4.11 -0.53
CA ALA A 167 -15.05 3.83 0.19
C ALA A 167 -15.98 2.93 -0.63
N GLY A 168 -16.09 3.16 -1.95
CA GLY A 168 -16.83 2.29 -2.87
C GLY A 168 -16.23 0.88 -2.94
N CYS A 169 -14.90 0.77 -2.97
CA CYS A 169 -14.22 -0.53 -2.93
C CYS A 169 -14.45 -1.26 -1.60
N ILE A 170 -14.43 -0.57 -0.47
CA ILE A 170 -14.73 -1.17 0.84
C ILE A 170 -16.16 -1.75 0.85
N ALA A 171 -17.14 -1.00 0.33
CA ALA A 171 -18.51 -1.50 0.20
C ALA A 171 -18.57 -2.77 -0.68
N PHE A 172 -17.85 -2.79 -1.79
CA PHE A 172 -17.72 -3.97 -2.66
C PHE A 172 -17.07 -5.16 -1.91
N PHE A 173 -15.99 -4.94 -1.13
CA PHE A 173 -15.32 -5.98 -0.34
C PHE A 173 -16.24 -6.57 0.72
N CYS A 174 -17.11 -5.77 1.32
CA CYS A 174 -18.11 -6.24 2.26
C CYS A 174 -19.14 -7.17 1.60
N CYS A 175 -19.46 -6.98 0.32
CA CYS A 175 -20.49 -7.75 -0.40
C CYS A 175 -19.99 -9.09 -0.93
N ILE A 176 -18.67 -9.30 -1.09
CA ILE A 176 -18.13 -10.53 -1.66
C ILE A 176 -17.68 -11.53 -0.59
N SER A 177 -17.65 -12.81 -0.99
CA SER A 177 -17.14 -13.89 -0.14
C SER A 177 -15.68 -14.18 -0.50
N PHE A 178 -14.85 -14.37 0.53
CA PHE A 178 -13.43 -14.73 0.42
C PHE A 178 -13.20 -16.19 0.83
N PRO A 179 -12.07 -16.80 0.43
CA PRO A 179 -11.68 -18.10 0.95
C PRO A 179 -11.48 -18.01 2.47
N PRO A 180 -11.81 -19.07 3.23
CA PRO A 180 -11.45 -19.14 4.63
C PRO A 180 -9.92 -19.12 4.76
N ALA A 181 -9.40 -18.37 5.73
CA ALA A 181 -7.98 -18.46 6.05
C ALA A 181 -7.63 -19.90 6.43
N LYS A 182 -6.51 -20.40 5.92
CA LYS A 182 -5.97 -21.67 6.39
C LYS A 182 -5.26 -21.40 7.70
N PRO A 183 -5.66 -22.08 8.80
CA PRO A 183 -4.89 -21.98 10.03
C PRO A 183 -3.43 -22.33 9.70
N SER A 184 -2.52 -21.42 9.95
CA SER A 184 -1.11 -21.73 9.85
C SER A 184 -0.81 -22.89 10.81
N GLU A 185 -0.33 -24.01 10.29
CA GLU A 185 0.20 -25.07 11.11
C GLU A 185 1.31 -24.46 11.98
N ASN A 186 1.02 -24.23 13.26
CA ASN A 186 1.93 -23.75 14.33
C ASN A 186 3.27 -23.18 13.82
N VAL A 187 3.24 -22.06 13.10
CA VAL A 187 4.44 -21.37 12.66
C VAL A 187 5.07 -20.76 13.91
N THR A 188 5.93 -21.52 14.55
CA THR A 188 6.72 -21.04 15.68
C THR A 188 7.75 -20.03 15.17
N PHE A 189 8.00 -18.96 15.91
CA PHE A 189 9.05 -17.97 15.60
C PHE A 189 10.39 -18.63 15.26
N SER A 190 10.72 -19.76 15.93
CA SER A 190 11.89 -20.58 15.63
C SER A 190 11.90 -21.11 14.18
N ASN A 191 10.74 -21.45 13.62
CA ASN A 191 10.64 -21.93 12.23
C ASN A 191 10.91 -20.80 11.25
N VAL A 192 10.43 -19.59 11.54
CA VAL A 192 10.69 -18.39 10.74
C VAL A 192 12.18 -18.04 10.75
N VAL A 193 12.82 -18.05 11.92
CA VAL A 193 14.27 -17.84 12.04
C VAL A 193 15.05 -18.96 11.33
N GLY A 194 14.52 -20.19 11.34
CA GLY A 194 15.08 -21.31 10.58
C GLY A 194 15.18 -21.06 9.07
N LEU A 195 14.31 -20.23 8.51
CA LEU A 195 14.36 -19.87 7.08
C LEU A 195 15.59 -19.02 6.72
N LEU A 196 16.18 -18.30 7.69
CA LEU A 196 17.41 -17.54 7.48
C LEU A 196 18.64 -18.42 7.19
N LYS A 197 18.52 -19.74 7.32
CA LYS A 197 19.57 -20.68 6.92
C LYS A 197 19.69 -20.87 5.41
N TYR A 198 18.68 -20.42 4.65
CA TYR A 198 18.69 -20.55 3.20
C TYR A 198 19.26 -19.30 2.52
N PRO A 199 20.49 -19.34 1.94
CA PRO A 199 21.14 -18.16 1.34
C PRO A 199 20.32 -17.53 0.22
N SER A 200 19.61 -18.34 -0.58
CA SER A 200 18.75 -17.85 -1.64
C SER A 200 17.63 -16.97 -1.12
N LEU A 201 17.02 -17.32 0.02
CA LEU A 201 15.97 -16.54 0.65
C LEU A 201 16.51 -15.19 1.13
N ILE A 202 17.71 -15.19 1.75
CA ILE A 202 18.37 -13.95 2.20
C ILE A 202 18.68 -13.04 1.01
N LEU A 203 19.19 -13.59 -0.09
CA LEU A 203 19.50 -12.80 -1.29
C LEU A 203 18.23 -12.16 -1.87
N PHE A 204 17.14 -12.92 -2.01
CA PHE A 204 15.86 -12.37 -2.45
C PHE A 204 15.33 -11.30 -1.50
N ALA A 205 15.40 -11.53 -0.20
CA ALA A 205 14.99 -10.55 0.80
C ALA A 205 15.81 -9.25 0.71
N LEU A 206 17.12 -9.34 0.50
CA LEU A 206 18.00 -8.17 0.31
C LEU A 206 17.65 -7.41 -0.98
N VAL A 207 17.40 -8.11 -2.08
CA VAL A 207 16.97 -7.46 -3.34
C VAL A 207 15.67 -6.69 -3.13
N LEU A 208 14.66 -7.31 -2.51
CA LEU A 208 13.39 -6.65 -2.21
C LEU A 208 13.57 -5.49 -1.23
N PHE A 209 14.43 -5.62 -0.24
CA PHE A 209 14.74 -4.56 0.71
C PHE A 209 15.31 -3.32 0.02
N PHE A 210 16.35 -3.50 -0.81
CA PHE A 210 16.97 -2.38 -1.54
C PHE A 210 16.03 -1.78 -2.59
N GLN A 211 15.25 -2.61 -3.28
CA GLN A 211 14.22 -2.13 -4.21
C GLN A 211 13.18 -1.26 -3.50
N SER A 212 12.61 -1.74 -2.39
CA SER A 212 11.62 -1.00 -1.62
C SER A 212 12.19 0.29 -1.01
N ALA A 213 13.45 0.25 -0.54
CA ALA A 213 14.14 1.44 -0.05
C ALA A 213 14.32 2.50 -1.15
N PHE A 214 14.74 2.07 -2.34
CA PHE A 214 14.87 2.95 -3.51
C PHE A 214 13.52 3.53 -3.93
N GLU A 215 12.50 2.69 -4.07
CA GLU A 215 11.15 3.10 -4.49
C GLU A 215 10.53 4.08 -3.48
N GLY A 216 10.59 3.78 -2.18
CA GLY A 216 10.04 4.64 -1.14
C GLY A 216 10.76 6.00 -1.05
N THR A 217 12.09 6.01 -1.20
CA THR A 217 12.88 7.24 -1.19
C THR A 217 12.60 8.07 -2.45
N SER A 218 12.64 7.46 -3.63
CA SER A 218 12.37 8.14 -4.90
C SER A 218 10.95 8.69 -4.93
N GLY A 219 9.95 7.87 -4.61
CA GLY A 219 8.55 8.29 -4.61
C GLY A 219 8.23 9.42 -3.63
N SER A 220 8.98 9.53 -2.53
CA SER A 220 8.74 10.58 -1.53
C SER A 220 9.50 11.88 -1.78
N TYR A 221 10.73 11.80 -2.27
CA TYR A 221 11.64 12.96 -2.26
C TYR A 221 12.03 13.48 -3.65
N THR A 222 11.82 12.73 -4.74
CA THR A 222 12.26 13.15 -6.08
C THR A 222 11.63 14.47 -6.49
N ILE A 223 10.32 14.63 -6.29
CA ILE A 223 9.60 15.86 -6.64
C ILE A 223 10.18 17.06 -5.89
N SER A 224 10.34 16.93 -4.57
CA SER A 224 10.92 18.00 -3.74
C SER A 224 12.36 18.32 -4.13
N TYR A 225 13.17 17.31 -4.45
CA TYR A 225 14.55 17.49 -4.85
C TYR A 225 14.65 18.21 -6.20
N LEU A 226 13.88 17.80 -7.20
CA LEU A 226 13.90 18.41 -8.53
C LEU A 226 13.34 19.82 -8.52
N GLY A 227 12.32 20.11 -7.73
CA GLY A 227 11.80 21.47 -7.57
C GLY A 227 12.78 22.41 -6.86
N ASN A 228 13.39 21.97 -5.76
CA ASN A 228 14.25 22.82 -4.94
C ASN A 228 15.68 22.96 -5.49
N PHE A 229 16.23 21.92 -6.11
CA PHE A 229 17.64 21.87 -6.55
C PHE A 229 17.81 21.62 -8.05
N GLY A 230 16.83 20.97 -8.70
CA GLY A 230 16.87 20.67 -10.14
C GLY A 230 16.41 21.83 -11.04
N GLY A 231 15.82 22.87 -10.46
CA GLY A 231 15.32 24.04 -11.20
C GLY A 231 14.11 23.75 -12.10
N LEU A 232 13.45 22.61 -11.91
CA LEU A 232 12.23 22.27 -12.64
C LEU A 232 11.01 22.95 -12.03
N ALA A 233 10.04 23.30 -12.88
CA ALA A 233 8.74 23.72 -12.39
C ALA A 233 8.08 22.56 -11.61
N GLU A 234 7.30 22.87 -10.57
CA GLU A 234 6.67 21.86 -9.72
C GLU A 234 5.80 20.88 -10.53
N SER A 235 5.10 21.38 -11.56
CA SER A 235 4.32 20.56 -12.49
C SER A 235 5.16 19.49 -13.19
N ASP A 236 6.34 19.87 -13.69
CA ASP A 236 7.22 18.97 -14.44
C ASP A 236 7.90 17.97 -13.51
N ALA A 237 8.23 18.41 -12.29
CA ALA A 237 8.78 17.52 -11.25
C ALA A 237 7.80 16.42 -10.83
N LYS A 238 6.48 16.65 -10.90
CA LYS A 238 5.45 15.65 -10.60
C LYS A 238 5.37 14.52 -11.63
N LEU A 239 5.92 14.68 -12.82
CA LEU A 239 5.97 13.65 -13.86
C LEU A 239 7.24 12.79 -13.82
N SER A 240 8.23 13.16 -13.02
CA SER A 240 9.48 12.41 -12.86
C SER A 240 9.34 11.24 -11.88
#